data_c205fc5eb07fe3b1f4b35a19cac66826
#
_entry.id   c205fc5eb07fe3b1f4b35a19cac66826
#
_cell.length_a   1.000
_cell.length_b   1.000
_cell.length_c   1.000
_cell.angle_alpha   90.00
_cell.angle_beta   90.00
_cell.angle_gamma   90.00
#
_symmetry.space_group_name_H-M   'P 1'
#
loop_
_entity.id
_entity.type
_entity.pdbx_description
1 polymer ?
#
loop_
_entity_poly.entity_id
_entity_poly.type
_entity_poly.pdbx_seq_one_letter_code
_entity_poly.pdbx_strand_id
1 'polypeptide(L)'
;LEALLKAKLLEKGYDVQNIDMTVGTSYTAVGEALSAGSADIGFISGGNYVLFSDDCDVLLTALRYGINKDSENAADWNDGTLEENTQDMTTYYRSIILAGPSAKGQALLAKVNSGEELTWDDLNSATWSVLAPTSASGYIYPSLWLQEHYGKTIADLDHVVQSDSHSTSLARLATGQADVMVSFGHIRIKNAPNWQEKFGGTAPMVEQTGIIGVTDGIYNDMIAYSKTSDLMACLL
;
A
#
# COMPACT_ATOMS: atom_id res chain seq x y z
N LEU A 1 -15.54 -13.58 11.78
CA LEU A 1 -16.21 -13.18 10.55
C LEU A 1 -17.32 -14.19 10.18
N GLU A 2 -17.05 -15.49 10.17
CA GLU A 2 -18.01 -16.56 9.83
C GLU A 2 -19.33 -16.42 10.60
N ALA A 3 -19.28 -16.41 11.95
CA ALA A 3 -20.47 -16.28 12.79
C ALA A 3 -21.26 -15.01 12.51
N LEU A 4 -20.58 -13.89 12.23
CA LEU A 4 -21.22 -12.63 11.86
C LEU A 4 -21.94 -12.74 10.52
N LEU A 5 -21.29 -13.32 9.52
CA LEU A 5 -21.89 -13.51 8.20
C LEU A 5 -23.10 -14.44 8.26
N LYS A 6 -23.02 -15.57 8.94
CA LYS A 6 -24.15 -16.49 9.15
C LYS A 6 -25.34 -15.79 9.80
N ALA A 7 -25.09 -15.02 10.89
CA ALA A 7 -26.14 -14.29 11.57
C ALA A 7 -26.81 -13.24 10.65
N LYS A 8 -26.02 -12.49 9.90
CA LYS A 8 -26.53 -11.47 8.99
C LYS A 8 -27.28 -12.03 7.79
N LEU A 9 -26.82 -13.15 7.25
CA LEU A 9 -27.50 -13.85 6.16
C LEU A 9 -28.84 -14.44 6.64
N LEU A 10 -28.86 -15.01 7.85
CA LEU A 10 -30.09 -15.53 8.44
C LEU A 10 -31.12 -14.41 8.70
N GLU A 11 -30.70 -13.23 9.17
CA GLU A 11 -31.57 -12.04 9.30
C GLU A 11 -32.22 -11.65 7.96
N LYS A 12 -31.57 -11.96 6.84
CA LYS A 12 -32.05 -11.73 5.47
C LYS A 12 -32.84 -12.90 4.89
N GLY A 13 -33.03 -13.99 5.63
CA GLY A 13 -33.77 -15.17 5.21
C GLY A 13 -32.92 -16.25 4.54
N TYR A 14 -31.59 -16.12 4.54
CA TYR A 14 -30.66 -17.11 3.98
C TYR A 14 -30.06 -17.98 5.09
N ASP A 15 -30.46 -19.24 5.18
CA ASP A 15 -29.94 -20.20 6.15
C ASP A 15 -28.66 -20.88 5.59
N VAL A 16 -27.51 -20.22 5.76
CA VAL A 16 -26.21 -20.72 5.30
C VAL A 16 -25.62 -21.67 6.35
N GLN A 17 -25.54 -22.95 5.99
CA GLN A 17 -25.11 -24.02 6.90
C GLN A 17 -23.60 -23.97 7.17
N ASN A 18 -22.78 -23.66 6.14
CA ASN A 18 -21.32 -23.61 6.26
C ASN A 18 -20.74 -22.42 5.52
N ILE A 19 -19.68 -21.82 6.07
CA ILE A 19 -18.83 -20.82 5.43
C ILE A 19 -17.40 -21.27 5.64
N ASP A 20 -16.77 -21.73 4.57
CA ASP A 20 -15.36 -22.11 4.61
C ASP A 20 -14.49 -20.88 4.37
N MET A 21 -13.56 -20.62 5.29
CA MET A 21 -12.67 -19.47 5.21
C MET A 21 -11.23 -19.92 5.05
N THR A 22 -10.59 -19.49 3.99
CA THR A 22 -9.19 -19.78 3.70
C THR A 22 -8.40 -18.47 3.58
N VAL A 23 -7.18 -18.46 4.10
CA VAL A 23 -6.24 -17.35 3.90
C VAL A 23 -5.34 -17.70 2.72
N GLY A 24 -5.48 -16.96 1.63
CA GLY A 24 -4.62 -17.12 0.45
C GLY A 24 -3.17 -16.72 0.74
N THR A 25 -2.24 -17.32 0.03
CA THR A 25 -0.80 -17.02 0.13
C THR A 25 -0.42 -15.67 -0.49
N SER A 26 -1.25 -15.16 -1.40
CA SER A 26 -1.10 -13.86 -2.06
C SER A 26 -2.45 -13.38 -2.59
N TYR A 27 -2.55 -12.09 -2.93
CA TYR A 27 -3.74 -11.56 -3.63
C TYR A 27 -3.96 -12.22 -5.00
N THR A 28 -2.88 -12.59 -5.71
CA THR A 28 -2.97 -13.32 -6.98
C THR A 28 -3.62 -14.68 -6.78
N ALA A 29 -3.23 -15.44 -5.74
CA ALA A 29 -3.85 -16.73 -5.43
C ALA A 29 -5.34 -16.59 -5.08
N VAL A 30 -5.75 -15.49 -4.45
CA VAL A 30 -7.17 -15.20 -4.21
C VAL A 30 -7.91 -14.90 -5.53
N GLY A 31 -7.30 -14.12 -6.43
CA GLY A 31 -7.85 -13.84 -7.76
C GLY A 31 -8.01 -15.11 -8.60
N GLU A 32 -7.02 -16.00 -8.60
CA GLU A 32 -7.08 -17.31 -9.25
C GLU A 32 -8.21 -18.19 -8.69
N ALA A 33 -8.40 -18.17 -7.37
CA ALA A 33 -9.47 -18.93 -6.73
C ALA A 33 -10.87 -18.40 -7.11
N LEU A 34 -11.03 -17.07 -7.23
CA LEU A 34 -12.27 -16.46 -7.73
C LEU A 34 -12.51 -16.81 -9.20
N SER A 35 -11.48 -16.69 -10.05
CA SER A 35 -11.55 -17.02 -11.47
C SER A 35 -11.90 -18.49 -11.71
N ALA A 36 -11.31 -19.39 -10.95
CA ALA A 36 -11.60 -20.82 -11.01
C ALA A 36 -12.94 -21.24 -10.38
N GLY A 37 -13.66 -20.34 -9.72
CA GLY A 37 -14.88 -20.63 -8.98
C GLY A 37 -14.67 -21.53 -7.75
N SER A 38 -13.44 -21.65 -7.26
CA SER A 38 -13.12 -22.39 -6.02
C SER A 38 -13.29 -21.54 -4.76
N ALA A 39 -13.47 -20.23 -4.92
CA ALA A 39 -13.92 -19.29 -3.90
C ALA A 39 -15.07 -18.46 -4.46
N ASP A 40 -16.12 -18.29 -3.67
CA ASP A 40 -17.27 -17.45 -4.03
C ASP A 40 -16.96 -15.97 -3.82
N ILE A 41 -16.27 -15.63 -2.73
CA ILE A 41 -15.95 -14.27 -2.30
C ILE A 41 -14.47 -14.22 -1.92
N GLY A 42 -13.79 -13.13 -2.30
CA GLY A 42 -12.39 -12.91 -1.97
C GLY A 42 -12.07 -11.46 -1.65
N PHE A 43 -11.11 -11.26 -0.74
CA PHE A 43 -10.52 -9.95 -0.49
C PHE A 43 -9.32 -9.77 -1.43
N ILE A 44 -9.36 -8.75 -2.29
CA ILE A 44 -8.40 -8.57 -3.37
C ILE A 44 -8.00 -7.09 -3.50
N SER A 45 -6.75 -6.82 -3.85
CA SER A 45 -6.33 -5.45 -4.14
C SER A 45 -6.81 -4.99 -5.52
N GLY A 46 -6.93 -3.67 -5.73
CA GLY A 46 -7.37 -3.11 -7.00
C GLY A 46 -6.52 -3.56 -8.19
N GLY A 47 -5.18 -3.60 -8.03
CA GLY A 47 -4.27 -4.07 -9.09
C GLY A 47 -4.47 -5.53 -9.45
N ASN A 48 -4.73 -6.39 -8.46
CA ASN A 48 -5.04 -7.80 -8.72
C ASN A 48 -6.46 -7.97 -9.27
N TYR A 49 -7.44 -7.17 -8.81
CA TYR A 49 -8.79 -7.19 -9.39
C TYR A 49 -8.76 -6.96 -10.92
N VAL A 50 -7.99 -5.99 -11.39
CA VAL A 50 -7.87 -5.71 -12.83
C VAL A 50 -7.41 -6.95 -13.63
N LEU A 51 -6.54 -7.79 -13.07
CA LEU A 51 -6.05 -9.00 -13.72
C LEU A 51 -7.14 -10.09 -13.85
N PHE A 52 -8.16 -10.06 -13.00
CA PHE A 52 -9.22 -11.08 -12.92
C PHE A 52 -10.62 -10.49 -13.17
N SER A 53 -10.72 -9.26 -13.69
CA SER A 53 -11.98 -8.55 -13.90
C SER A 53 -12.94 -9.22 -14.89
N ASP A 54 -12.44 -10.09 -15.75
CA ASP A 54 -13.28 -10.89 -16.64
C ASP A 54 -14.08 -11.96 -15.89
N ASP A 55 -13.56 -12.47 -14.77
CA ASP A 55 -14.10 -13.61 -14.02
C ASP A 55 -14.74 -13.21 -12.70
N CYS A 56 -14.50 -12.00 -12.21
CA CYS A 56 -15.08 -11.53 -10.95
C CYS A 56 -15.57 -10.09 -11.04
N ASP A 57 -16.48 -9.73 -10.13
CA ASP A 57 -16.97 -8.35 -9.95
C ASP A 57 -16.79 -7.87 -8.52
N VAL A 58 -16.74 -6.55 -8.35
CA VAL A 58 -16.62 -5.91 -7.03
C VAL A 58 -17.97 -5.92 -6.32
N LEU A 59 -17.99 -6.44 -5.10
CA LEU A 59 -19.14 -6.41 -4.21
C LEU A 59 -19.10 -5.19 -3.28
N LEU A 60 -17.97 -4.97 -2.61
CA LEU A 60 -17.77 -3.90 -1.63
C LEU A 60 -16.34 -3.36 -1.71
N THR A 61 -16.16 -2.12 -1.30
CA THR A 61 -14.84 -1.50 -1.08
C THR A 61 -14.60 -1.35 0.42
N ALA A 62 -13.40 -1.70 0.87
CA ALA A 62 -13.01 -1.51 2.26
C ALA A 62 -12.90 -0.01 2.60
N LEU A 63 -13.27 0.34 3.81
CA LEU A 63 -13.04 1.67 4.37
C LEU A 63 -11.88 1.62 5.37
N ARG A 64 -11.14 2.72 5.46
CA ARG A 64 -10.12 2.95 6.49
C ARG A 64 -10.23 4.36 7.02
N TYR A 65 -9.69 4.59 8.20
CA TYR A 65 -9.52 5.96 8.68
C TYR A 65 -8.59 6.73 7.74
N GLY A 66 -8.99 7.95 7.41
CA GLY A 66 -8.12 8.89 6.71
C GLY A 66 -6.95 9.34 7.60
N ILE A 67 -6.06 10.13 7.05
CA ILE A 67 -4.97 10.77 7.78
C ILE A 67 -5.04 12.28 7.62
N ASN A 68 -4.53 13.00 8.61
CA ASN A 68 -4.57 14.47 8.64
C ASN A 68 -3.63 15.13 7.61
N LYS A 69 -2.71 14.37 7.02
CA LYS A 69 -1.80 14.81 5.95
C LYS A 69 -2.10 14.04 4.67
N ASP A 70 -3.01 14.55 3.87
CA ASP A 70 -3.45 13.94 2.58
C ASP A 70 -3.17 14.87 1.39
N SER A 71 -2.02 15.56 1.42
CA SER A 71 -1.53 16.42 0.35
C SER A 71 -0.77 15.62 -0.71
N GLU A 72 -0.83 16.06 -1.97
CA GLU A 72 0.04 15.56 -3.06
C GLU A 72 1.44 16.17 -3.00
N ASN A 73 1.60 17.28 -2.29
CA ASN A 73 2.90 17.90 -2.07
C ASN A 73 3.65 17.21 -0.91
N ALA A 74 4.78 16.60 -1.20
CA ALA A 74 5.59 15.87 -0.22
C ALA A 74 6.06 16.74 0.96
N ALA A 75 6.35 18.03 0.74
CA ALA A 75 6.82 18.94 1.77
C ALA A 75 5.79 19.13 2.90
N ASP A 76 4.48 19.04 2.60
CA ASP A 76 3.42 19.21 3.60
C ASP A 76 3.39 18.08 4.64
N TRP A 77 4.08 16.97 4.35
CA TRP A 77 4.21 15.83 5.26
C TRP A 77 5.42 15.95 6.20
N ASN A 78 6.31 16.91 5.96
CA ASN A 78 7.62 17.03 6.61
C ASN A 78 7.69 18.17 7.65
N ASP A 79 6.60 18.47 8.33
CA ASP A 79 6.50 19.52 9.36
C ASP A 79 7.12 19.13 10.72
N GLY A 80 7.80 18.00 10.81
CA GLY A 80 8.41 17.48 12.04
C GLY A 80 7.45 16.69 12.93
N THR A 81 6.20 16.48 12.49
CA THR A 81 5.23 15.61 13.18
C THR A 81 4.90 14.37 12.37
N LEU A 82 4.41 13.32 13.03
CA LEU A 82 3.82 12.16 12.35
C LEU A 82 2.40 12.50 11.86
N GLU A 83 1.95 11.74 10.89
CA GLU A 83 0.54 11.71 10.53
C GLU A 83 -0.30 11.15 11.69
N GLU A 84 -1.57 11.54 11.73
CA GLU A 84 -2.55 11.03 12.67
C GLU A 84 -3.79 10.53 11.92
N ASN A 85 -4.41 9.46 12.42
CA ASN A 85 -5.68 9.02 11.87
C ASN A 85 -6.76 10.06 12.15
N THR A 86 -7.57 10.38 11.14
CA THR A 86 -8.79 11.19 11.32
C THR A 86 -9.96 10.31 11.75
N GLN A 87 -11.08 10.93 12.11
CA GLN A 87 -12.33 10.20 12.37
C GLN A 87 -13.10 9.87 11.08
N ASP A 88 -12.74 10.52 9.98
CA ASP A 88 -13.39 10.33 8.69
C ASP A 88 -12.90 9.04 8.03
N MET A 89 -13.83 8.29 7.46
CA MET A 89 -13.54 7.07 6.73
C MET A 89 -13.33 7.40 5.24
N THR A 90 -12.28 6.82 4.65
CA THR A 90 -11.94 7.00 3.24
C THR A 90 -11.98 5.69 2.46
N THR A 91 -12.25 5.78 1.17
CA THR A 91 -12.21 4.65 0.22
C THR A 91 -10.84 4.51 -0.47
N TYR A 92 -9.90 5.39 -0.16
CA TYR A 92 -8.57 5.42 -0.76
C TYR A 92 -7.49 5.70 0.27
N TYR A 93 -6.26 5.52 -0.14
CA TYR A 93 -5.04 5.93 0.55
C TYR A 93 -4.00 6.34 -0.50
N ARG A 94 -2.92 7.01 -0.09
CA ARG A 94 -1.81 7.32 -1.00
C ARG A 94 -0.63 6.41 -0.76
N SER A 95 0.18 6.17 -1.78
CA SER A 95 1.54 5.70 -1.60
C SER A 95 2.45 6.90 -1.36
N ILE A 96 3.48 6.67 -0.57
CA ILE A 96 4.53 7.64 -0.28
C ILE A 96 5.90 7.08 -0.66
N ILE A 97 6.75 7.97 -1.12
CA ILE A 97 8.17 7.73 -1.34
C ILE A 97 8.88 8.30 -0.12
N LEU A 98 9.43 7.43 0.71
CA LEU A 98 9.98 7.74 2.03
C LEU A 98 11.51 7.68 1.97
N ALA A 99 12.18 8.81 2.22
CA ALA A 99 13.62 8.88 2.40
C ALA A 99 14.01 8.50 3.83
N GLY A 100 15.11 7.77 3.97
CA GLY A 100 15.64 7.24 5.23
C GLY A 100 16.81 8.04 5.80
N PRO A 101 17.41 7.52 6.89
CA PRO A 101 18.50 8.18 7.62
C PRO A 101 19.85 8.17 6.92
N SER A 102 20.00 7.49 5.78
CA SER A 102 21.25 7.49 5.03
C SER A 102 21.62 8.91 4.55
N ALA A 103 22.89 9.16 4.31
CA ALA A 103 23.34 10.48 3.80
C ALA A 103 22.65 10.86 2.48
N LYS A 104 22.39 9.89 1.59
CA LYS A 104 21.68 10.11 0.33
C LYS A 104 20.20 10.40 0.58
N GLY A 105 19.52 9.61 1.42
CA GLY A 105 18.12 9.84 1.78
C GLY A 105 17.91 11.23 2.39
N GLN A 106 18.79 11.64 3.30
CA GLN A 106 18.72 12.97 3.93
C GLN A 106 19.02 14.11 2.93
N ALA A 107 19.89 13.89 1.96
CA ALA A 107 20.15 14.88 0.91
C ALA A 107 18.91 15.08 -0.01
N LEU A 108 18.22 13.99 -0.37
CA LEU A 108 16.96 14.08 -1.13
C LEU A 108 15.88 14.83 -0.34
N LEU A 109 15.73 14.49 0.95
CA LEU A 109 14.78 15.14 1.84
C LEU A 109 15.06 16.65 2.01
N ALA A 110 16.33 17.03 2.14
CA ALA A 110 16.73 18.43 2.27
C ALA A 110 16.34 19.25 1.03
N LYS A 111 16.49 18.71 -0.18
CA LYS A 111 16.02 19.35 -1.42
C LYS A 111 14.51 19.59 -1.40
N VAL A 112 13.72 18.56 -1.11
CA VAL A 112 12.26 18.67 -1.03
C VAL A 112 11.84 19.71 0.00
N ASN A 113 12.44 19.70 1.19
CA ASN A 113 12.11 20.65 2.27
C ASN A 113 12.54 22.09 1.96
N SER A 114 13.53 22.30 1.07
CA SER A 114 13.90 23.62 0.58
C SER A 114 13.06 24.12 -0.60
N GLY A 115 12.15 23.28 -1.12
CA GLY A 115 11.35 23.58 -2.30
C GLY A 115 12.11 23.37 -3.62
N GLU A 116 13.27 22.69 -3.59
CA GLU A 116 14.02 22.31 -4.78
C GLU A 116 13.41 21.04 -5.38
N GLU A 117 13.21 21.04 -6.69
CA GLU A 117 12.71 19.86 -7.40
C GLU A 117 13.80 18.78 -7.48
N LEU A 118 13.41 17.54 -7.24
CA LEU A 118 14.28 16.40 -7.45
C LEU A 118 14.45 16.13 -8.94
N THR A 119 15.68 15.87 -9.37
CA THR A 119 15.96 15.42 -10.72
C THR A 119 15.89 13.89 -10.81
N TRP A 120 15.78 13.35 -12.04
CA TRP A 120 15.90 11.90 -12.25
C TRP A 120 17.25 11.36 -11.70
N ASP A 121 18.34 12.06 -11.90
CA ASP A 121 19.68 11.63 -11.43
C ASP A 121 19.75 11.58 -9.89
N ASP A 122 19.05 12.49 -9.19
CA ASP A 122 18.94 12.44 -7.75
C ASP A 122 18.30 11.11 -7.30
N LEU A 123 17.17 10.75 -7.92
CA LEU A 123 16.40 9.55 -7.59
C LEU A 123 17.12 8.27 -8.06
N ASN A 124 17.67 8.27 -9.27
CA ASN A 124 18.33 7.12 -9.87
C ASN A 124 19.63 6.71 -9.13
N SER A 125 20.32 7.69 -8.54
CA SER A 125 21.52 7.44 -7.75
C SER A 125 21.28 6.93 -6.32
N ALA A 126 20.02 6.85 -5.88
CA ALA A 126 19.61 6.31 -4.59
C ALA A 126 19.25 4.82 -4.67
N THR A 127 19.49 4.08 -3.60
CA THR A 127 19.04 2.69 -3.48
C THR A 127 17.60 2.64 -3.01
N TRP A 128 16.72 2.06 -3.82
CA TRP A 128 15.29 1.96 -3.56
C TRP A 128 14.90 0.58 -3.04
N SER A 129 14.15 0.52 -1.95
CA SER A 129 13.49 -0.70 -1.49
C SER A 129 12.03 -0.69 -1.93
N VAL A 130 11.66 -1.65 -2.77
CA VAL A 130 10.33 -1.79 -3.38
C VAL A 130 9.73 -3.16 -3.06
N LEU A 131 8.44 -3.37 -3.32
CA LEU A 131 7.80 -4.67 -3.22
C LEU A 131 7.66 -5.35 -4.58
N ALA A 132 6.91 -6.45 -4.61
CA ALA A 132 6.59 -7.14 -5.86
C ALA A 132 5.84 -6.23 -6.85
N PRO A 133 6.01 -6.42 -8.17
CA PRO A 133 5.36 -5.60 -9.21
C PRO A 133 3.82 -5.56 -9.14
N THR A 134 3.18 -6.47 -8.42
CA THR A 134 1.73 -6.51 -8.19
C THR A 134 1.28 -5.67 -6.99
N SER A 135 2.22 -5.11 -6.22
CA SER A 135 1.89 -4.28 -5.04
C SER A 135 1.48 -2.89 -5.47
N ALA A 136 0.26 -2.47 -5.13
CA ALA A 136 -0.24 -1.14 -5.46
C ALA A 136 0.67 -0.04 -4.90
N SER A 137 0.81 0.06 -3.56
CA SER A 137 1.62 1.11 -2.92
C SER A 137 3.12 0.80 -2.85
N GLY A 138 3.50 -0.46 -3.06
CA GLY A 138 4.91 -0.87 -3.00
C GLY A 138 5.60 -0.88 -4.36
N TYR A 139 4.88 -0.66 -5.47
CA TYR A 139 5.46 -0.69 -6.81
C TYR A 139 4.65 0.08 -7.86
N ILE A 140 3.35 -0.24 -8.07
CA ILE A 140 2.57 0.25 -9.22
C ILE A 140 2.44 1.77 -9.20
N TYR A 141 1.85 2.31 -8.14
CA TYR A 141 1.62 3.75 -8.04
C TYR A 141 2.91 4.57 -7.94
N PRO A 142 3.96 4.15 -7.20
CA PRO A 142 5.27 4.79 -7.31
C PRO A 142 5.87 4.75 -8.72
N SER A 143 5.66 3.68 -9.51
CA SER A 143 6.08 3.65 -10.92
C SER A 143 5.30 4.64 -11.76
N LEU A 144 3.99 4.78 -11.55
CA LEU A 144 3.16 5.78 -12.23
C LEU A 144 3.60 7.21 -11.87
N TRP A 145 3.89 7.46 -10.61
CA TRP A 145 4.41 8.75 -10.15
C TRP A 145 5.74 9.09 -10.83
N LEU A 146 6.68 8.14 -10.91
CA LEU A 146 7.94 8.33 -11.64
C LEU A 146 7.68 8.55 -13.14
N GLN A 147 6.72 7.85 -13.73
CA GLN A 147 6.35 8.01 -15.13
C GLN A 147 5.80 9.40 -15.42
N GLU A 148 4.97 9.93 -14.56
CA GLU A 148 4.36 11.24 -14.70
C GLU A 148 5.39 12.38 -14.59
N HIS A 149 6.29 12.29 -13.60
CA HIS A 149 7.24 13.37 -13.30
C HIS A 149 8.51 13.31 -14.14
N TYR A 150 8.96 12.12 -14.54
CA TYR A 150 10.27 11.91 -15.17
C TYR A 150 10.20 11.10 -16.48
N GLY A 151 9.03 10.61 -16.89
CA GLY A 151 8.90 9.71 -18.04
C GLY A 151 9.59 8.35 -17.86
N LYS A 152 9.81 7.94 -16.59
CA LYS A 152 10.55 6.75 -16.17
C LYS A 152 9.73 5.97 -15.16
N THR A 153 10.11 4.72 -14.88
CA THR A 153 9.46 3.83 -13.91
C THR A 153 10.47 3.27 -12.91
N ILE A 154 10.01 2.51 -11.92
CA ILE A 154 10.89 1.76 -11.02
C ILE A 154 11.83 0.81 -11.80
N ALA A 155 11.39 0.28 -12.94
CA ALA A 155 12.21 -0.61 -13.76
C ALA A 155 13.41 0.10 -14.45
N ASP A 156 13.38 1.42 -14.53
CA ASP A 156 14.48 2.23 -15.09
C ASP A 156 15.51 2.66 -14.04
N LEU A 157 15.27 2.38 -12.76
CA LEU A 157 16.20 2.70 -11.67
C LEU A 157 17.39 1.73 -11.65
N ASP A 158 18.60 2.26 -11.48
CA ASP A 158 19.83 1.46 -11.45
C ASP A 158 20.00 0.64 -10.15
N HIS A 159 19.43 1.11 -9.04
CA HIS A 159 19.65 0.54 -7.72
C HIS A 159 18.32 0.21 -7.03
N VAL A 160 17.77 -0.97 -7.33
CA VAL A 160 16.51 -1.46 -6.75
C VAL A 160 16.73 -2.76 -5.98
N VAL A 161 16.19 -2.84 -4.78
CA VAL A 161 16.16 -4.05 -3.95
C VAL A 161 14.71 -4.41 -3.68
N GLN A 162 14.28 -5.58 -4.14
CA GLN A 162 12.95 -6.08 -3.83
C GLN A 162 12.90 -6.65 -2.40
N SER A 163 11.86 -6.27 -1.66
CA SER A 163 11.56 -6.76 -0.32
C SER A 163 10.25 -7.55 -0.31
N ASP A 164 10.14 -8.53 0.56
CA ASP A 164 8.95 -9.39 0.67
C ASP A 164 7.77 -8.68 1.34
N SER A 165 8.04 -7.65 2.12
CA SER A 165 7.04 -6.91 2.87
C SER A 165 7.46 -5.46 3.14
N HIS A 166 6.48 -4.60 3.43
CA HIS A 166 6.74 -3.23 3.91
C HIS A 166 7.59 -3.20 5.19
N SER A 167 7.45 -4.21 6.06
CA SER A 167 8.27 -4.32 7.27
C SER A 167 9.75 -4.59 6.93
N THR A 168 10.02 -5.45 5.95
CA THR A 168 11.39 -5.70 5.46
C THR A 168 11.97 -4.45 4.81
N SER A 169 11.19 -3.74 3.97
CA SER A 169 11.61 -2.45 3.39
C SER A 169 11.95 -1.43 4.47
N LEU A 170 11.14 -1.36 5.53
CA LEU A 170 11.34 -0.43 6.63
C LEU A 170 12.62 -0.72 7.42
N ALA A 171 12.94 -2.01 7.66
CA ALA A 171 14.19 -2.41 8.28
C ALA A 171 15.42 -2.05 7.42
N ARG A 172 15.34 -2.22 6.09
CA ARG A 172 16.39 -1.81 5.17
C ARG A 172 16.60 -0.29 5.18
N LEU A 173 15.49 0.47 5.21
CA LEU A 173 15.54 1.92 5.31
C LEU A 173 16.21 2.37 6.62
N ALA A 174 15.76 1.83 7.75
CA ALA A 174 16.25 2.19 9.08
C ALA A 174 17.76 1.94 9.25
N THR A 175 18.27 0.87 8.65
CA THR A 175 19.69 0.46 8.72
C THR A 175 20.56 1.05 7.61
N GLY A 176 20.01 1.87 6.73
CA GLY A 176 20.73 2.49 5.61
C GLY A 176 21.11 1.51 4.48
N GLN A 177 20.50 0.32 4.44
CA GLN A 177 20.62 -0.61 3.31
C GLN A 177 19.83 -0.15 2.09
N ALA A 178 18.85 0.73 2.30
CA ALA A 178 18.15 1.47 1.27
C ALA A 178 18.11 2.94 1.66
N ASP A 179 18.22 3.82 0.70
CA ASP A 179 18.12 5.27 0.87
C ASP A 179 16.65 5.71 0.86
N VAL A 180 15.87 5.03 0.06
CA VAL A 180 14.45 5.31 -0.21
C VAL A 180 13.64 4.02 -0.15
N MET A 181 12.42 4.10 0.35
CA MET A 181 11.43 3.04 0.21
C MET A 181 10.08 3.58 -0.26
N VAL A 182 9.27 2.72 -0.82
CA VAL A 182 7.88 3.02 -1.21
C VAL A 182 6.89 2.24 -0.35
N SER A 183 5.83 2.91 0.09
CA SER A 183 4.86 2.31 0.99
C SER A 183 3.54 3.08 1.03
N PHE A 184 2.56 2.53 1.75
CA PHE A 184 1.29 3.21 2.03
C PHE A 184 1.45 4.34 3.05
N GLY A 185 0.67 5.41 2.94
CA GLY A 185 0.79 6.63 3.74
C GLY A 185 0.78 6.45 5.26
N HIS A 186 0.05 5.45 5.78
CA HIS A 186 -0.02 5.17 7.22
C HIS A 186 1.22 4.43 7.77
N ILE A 187 2.27 4.19 6.98
CA ILE A 187 3.41 3.35 7.39
C ILE A 187 4.13 3.92 8.62
N ARG A 188 4.27 5.25 8.71
CA ARG A 188 4.93 5.90 9.83
C ARG A 188 4.10 5.82 11.11
N ILE A 189 2.80 6.13 11.06
CA ILE A 189 1.87 5.99 12.20
C ILE A 189 1.96 4.58 12.80
N LYS A 190 1.89 3.58 11.93
CA LYS A 190 1.86 2.17 12.34
C LYS A 190 3.15 1.70 12.98
N ASN A 191 4.30 2.23 12.54
CA ASN A 191 5.60 1.66 12.89
C ASN A 191 6.49 2.57 13.73
N ALA A 192 6.17 3.85 13.88
CA ALA A 192 6.95 4.77 14.72
C ALA A 192 7.15 4.27 16.16
N PRO A 193 6.15 3.64 16.84
CA PRO A 193 6.35 3.10 18.18
C PRO A 193 7.43 2.02 18.28
N ASN A 194 7.67 1.29 17.18
CA ASN A 194 8.61 0.17 17.13
C ASN A 194 9.84 0.45 16.26
N TRP A 195 9.99 1.70 15.78
CA TRP A 195 11.03 2.06 14.82
C TRP A 195 12.44 1.74 15.32
N GLN A 196 12.76 2.10 16.55
CA GLN A 196 14.07 1.88 17.12
C GLN A 196 14.28 0.40 17.51
N GLU A 197 13.34 -0.19 18.23
CA GLU A 197 13.52 -1.55 18.77
C GLU A 197 13.42 -2.64 17.69
N LYS A 198 12.46 -2.49 16.75
CA LYS A 198 12.18 -3.53 15.77
C LYS A 198 12.93 -3.37 14.46
N PHE A 199 13.13 -2.12 14.03
CA PHE A 199 13.66 -1.84 12.70
C PHE A 199 15.11 -1.33 12.73
N GLY A 200 15.64 -0.94 13.88
CA GLY A 200 17.03 -0.53 14.05
C GLY A 200 17.25 0.98 13.86
N GLY A 201 16.19 1.78 13.96
CA GLY A 201 16.31 3.24 13.99
C GLY A 201 17.12 3.72 15.20
N THR A 202 17.89 4.78 15.05
CA THR A 202 18.78 5.31 16.09
C THR A 202 18.20 6.53 16.81
N ALA A 203 17.13 7.13 16.25
CA ALA A 203 16.36 8.25 16.81
C ALA A 203 14.88 8.07 16.46
N PRO A 204 13.94 8.91 16.92
CA PRO A 204 12.54 8.85 16.53
C PRO A 204 12.35 8.83 15.00
N MET A 205 11.38 8.06 14.53
CA MET A 205 11.15 7.85 13.09
C MET A 205 10.94 9.17 12.33
N VAL A 206 10.23 10.12 12.91
CA VAL A 206 9.95 11.41 12.30
C VAL A 206 11.21 12.29 12.12
N GLU A 207 12.23 12.07 12.95
CA GLU A 207 13.51 12.78 12.85
C GLU A 207 14.45 12.16 11.81
N GLN A 208 14.25 10.88 11.52
CA GLN A 208 15.13 10.09 10.62
C GLN A 208 14.54 9.87 9.22
N THR A 209 13.25 10.13 9.04
CA THR A 209 12.57 9.88 7.77
C THR A 209 11.77 11.09 7.32
N GLY A 210 11.66 11.27 6.01
CA GLY A 210 10.78 12.27 5.43
C GLY A 210 10.27 11.84 4.06
N ILE A 211 9.16 12.43 3.66
CA ILE A 211 8.48 12.09 2.41
C ILE A 211 9.06 12.96 1.29
N ILE A 212 9.45 12.32 0.19
CA ILE A 212 10.03 12.97 -0.98
C ILE A 212 9.16 12.86 -2.24
N GLY A 213 8.06 12.11 -2.15
CA GLY A 213 7.06 12.00 -3.19
C GLY A 213 5.78 11.39 -2.64
N VAL A 214 4.65 11.78 -3.21
CA VAL A 214 3.31 11.31 -2.87
C VAL A 214 2.58 10.97 -4.15
N THR A 215 1.93 9.83 -4.22
CA THR A 215 1.20 9.39 -5.41
C THR A 215 -0.26 9.84 -5.37
N ASP A 216 -0.94 9.69 -6.48
CA ASP A 216 -2.41 9.73 -6.53
C ASP A 216 -3.04 8.74 -5.54
N GLY A 217 -4.34 8.94 -5.30
CA GLY A 217 -5.12 8.07 -4.44
C GLY A 217 -5.25 6.65 -4.98
N ILE A 218 -5.00 5.68 -4.13
CA ILE A 218 -5.13 4.25 -4.41
C ILE A 218 -6.42 3.78 -3.74
N TYR A 219 -7.36 3.24 -4.48
CA TYR A 219 -8.55 2.64 -3.88
C TYR A 219 -8.16 1.52 -2.91
N ASN A 220 -8.88 1.48 -1.77
CA ASN A 220 -8.69 0.42 -0.79
C ASN A 220 -8.98 -0.95 -1.40
N ASP A 221 -8.49 -1.99 -0.74
CA ASP A 221 -8.81 -3.37 -1.10
C ASP A 221 -10.33 -3.55 -1.18
N MET A 222 -10.76 -4.39 -2.07
CA MET A 222 -12.15 -4.66 -2.33
C MET A 222 -12.52 -6.09 -1.93
N ILE A 223 -13.80 -6.30 -1.75
CA ILE A 223 -14.39 -7.62 -1.67
C ILE A 223 -15.00 -7.90 -3.03
N ALA A 224 -14.43 -8.86 -3.74
CA ALA A 224 -14.91 -9.31 -5.03
C ALA A 224 -15.61 -10.67 -4.90
N TYR A 225 -16.46 -10.98 -5.85
CA TYR A 225 -17.12 -12.29 -5.98
C TYR A 225 -16.86 -12.90 -7.35
N SER A 226 -16.86 -14.23 -7.40
CA SER A 226 -16.74 -14.97 -8.65
C SER A 226 -18.04 -14.87 -9.46
N LYS A 227 -17.94 -14.55 -10.74
CA LYS A 227 -19.09 -14.55 -11.68
C LYS A 227 -19.70 -15.92 -11.88
N THR A 228 -18.97 -16.98 -11.53
CA THR A 228 -19.47 -18.37 -11.60
C THR A 228 -20.17 -18.83 -10.31
N SER A 229 -20.18 -17.97 -9.27
CA SER A 229 -20.80 -18.32 -7.99
C SER A 229 -22.32 -18.17 -8.04
N ASP A 230 -23.03 -19.23 -7.67
CA ASP A 230 -24.50 -19.23 -7.51
C ASP A 230 -24.95 -18.33 -6.34
N LEU A 231 -24.04 -17.94 -5.47
CA LEU A 231 -24.30 -17.10 -4.31
C LEU A 231 -24.86 -15.72 -4.69
N MET A 232 -24.50 -15.21 -5.86
CA MET A 232 -24.95 -13.90 -6.32
C MET A 232 -26.40 -13.87 -6.78
N ALA A 233 -26.94 -14.97 -7.25
CA ALA A 233 -28.38 -15.09 -7.50
C ALA A 233 -29.21 -14.90 -6.24
N CYS A 234 -28.58 -15.02 -5.04
CA CYS A 234 -29.21 -14.86 -3.74
C CYS A 234 -28.94 -13.48 -3.11
N LEU A 235 -27.95 -12.70 -3.58
CA LEU A 235 -27.52 -11.42 -2.96
C LEU A 235 -28.00 -10.18 -3.73
N LEU A 236 -28.45 -10.33 -4.97
CA LEU A 236 -29.05 -9.31 -5.83
C LEU A 236 -30.57 -9.43 -5.81
#